data_7a288d1dab2cc147197d6dd8ab4fcd63
#
_entry.id   7a288d1dab2cc147197d6dd8ab4fcd63
#
_cell.length_a   1.000
_cell.length_b   1.000
_cell.length_c   1.000
_cell.angle_alpha   90.00
_cell.angle_beta   90.00
_cell.angle_gamma   90.00
#
_symmetry.space_group_name_H-M   'P 1'
#
loop_
_entity.id
_entity.type
_entity.pdbx_description
1 polymer ?
#
loop_
_entity_poly.entity_id
_entity_poly.type
_entity_poly.pdbx_seq_one_letter_code
_entity_poly.pdbx_strand_id
1 'polypeptide(L)'
;VTGSLPTGTELAMALAAMLLNSAAMIALKIMLDRHVGAELRKAMPGKAWLPGVLTGTVAVSLFFVSMVYPPTGIYLPGIKYKYLGVFTANPFHNATYMAARPFAILAFFKYAELMPLYEQDNAHKEYGRDYILFSVYLLLATMAKPSFTIVLVGAAGILMLWRMFHSKFRNFMPTIWLGVCFLPTFADLLYQFRGVFVPQEGQEGGIGFTLGHVWLQYCSNLPLAIGLAVGFPILVLLLNYKELCRDSIYRFSWQIYGMSFLMAFCLYEKGFREMDFNFSWGYMYGIFFAFVGALLVLLRATGKADTKKKKGLAAIQWLAYLWHLVCGLYYFWGFLQGAMYY
;
A
#
# COMPACT_ATOMS: atom_id res chain seq x y z
N VAL A 1 28.57 -9.55 -13.71
CA VAL A 1 28.76 -8.54 -12.66
C VAL A 1 30.22 -8.10 -12.74
N THR A 2 30.47 -6.95 -13.34
CA THR A 2 31.80 -6.31 -13.36
C THR A 2 32.10 -5.86 -11.94
N GLY A 3 33.18 -6.38 -11.33
CA GLY A 3 33.58 -6.13 -9.95
C GLY A 3 34.15 -4.72 -9.67
N SER A 4 33.52 -3.67 -10.23
CA SER A 4 33.84 -2.29 -9.88
C SER A 4 33.26 -1.95 -8.50
N LEU A 5 34.02 -1.30 -7.65
CA LEU A 5 33.53 -0.75 -6.39
C LEU A 5 32.39 0.23 -6.68
N PRO A 6 31.31 0.22 -5.86
CA PRO A 6 30.19 1.15 -6.05
C PRO A 6 30.69 2.59 -5.94
N THR A 7 30.15 3.45 -6.81
CA THR A 7 30.41 4.89 -6.74
C THR A 7 29.87 5.47 -5.42
N GLY A 8 30.40 6.62 -4.99
CA GLY A 8 29.88 7.29 -3.79
C GLY A 8 28.38 7.60 -3.87
N THR A 9 27.86 7.89 -5.07
CA THR A 9 26.43 8.11 -5.31
C THR A 9 25.60 6.84 -5.13
N GLU A 10 26.05 5.71 -5.68
CA GLU A 10 25.36 4.43 -5.53
C GLU A 10 25.31 4.00 -4.07
N LEU A 11 26.41 4.17 -3.33
CA LEU A 11 26.45 3.88 -1.89
C LEU A 11 25.52 4.80 -1.09
N ALA A 12 25.49 6.10 -1.39
CA ALA A 12 24.58 7.05 -0.74
C ALA A 12 23.11 6.70 -1.00
N MET A 13 22.75 6.34 -2.24
CA MET A 13 21.40 5.89 -2.59
C MET A 13 21.01 4.59 -1.86
N ALA A 14 21.92 3.62 -1.79
CA ALA A 14 21.69 2.37 -1.08
C ALA A 14 21.47 2.62 0.42
N LEU A 15 22.31 3.41 1.06
CA LEU A 15 22.19 3.77 2.48
C LEU A 15 20.87 4.53 2.75
N ALA A 16 20.52 5.51 1.93
CA ALA A 16 19.26 6.23 2.06
C ALA A 16 18.04 5.30 1.93
N ALA A 17 18.05 4.41 0.93
CA ALA A 17 16.98 3.43 0.74
C ALA A 17 16.87 2.46 1.93
N MET A 18 18.00 1.98 2.46
CA MET A 18 18.04 1.11 3.65
C MET A 18 17.49 1.83 4.89
N LEU A 19 17.92 3.05 5.16
CA LEU A 19 17.45 3.85 6.30
C LEU A 19 15.96 4.12 6.22
N LEU A 20 15.47 4.58 5.06
CA LEU A 20 14.05 4.89 4.87
C LEU A 20 13.18 3.63 4.89
N ASN A 21 13.65 2.51 4.33
CA ASN A 21 12.90 1.26 4.40
C ASN A 21 12.85 0.70 5.84
N SER A 22 13.94 0.85 6.62
CA SER A 22 13.95 0.52 8.05
C SER A 22 13.00 1.43 8.85
N ALA A 23 12.99 2.73 8.55
CA ALA A 23 12.02 3.67 9.13
C ALA A 23 10.57 3.28 8.80
N ALA A 24 10.30 2.74 7.60
CA ALA A 24 8.99 2.24 7.22
C ALA A 24 8.57 1.01 8.06
N MET A 25 9.49 0.07 8.31
CA MET A 25 9.23 -1.08 9.20
C MET A 25 8.91 -0.62 10.64
N ILE A 26 9.67 0.35 11.16
CA ILE A 26 9.45 0.93 12.48
C ILE A 26 8.11 1.66 12.54
N ALA A 27 7.79 2.49 11.53
CA ALA A 27 6.52 3.19 11.45
C ALA A 27 5.35 2.21 11.44
N LEU A 28 5.43 1.15 10.63
CA LEU A 28 4.40 0.11 10.59
C LEU A 28 4.25 -0.59 11.95
N LYS A 29 5.37 -0.98 12.59
CA LYS A 29 5.35 -1.60 13.93
C LYS A 29 4.66 -0.70 14.95
N ILE A 30 4.98 0.59 14.97
CA ILE A 30 4.36 1.57 15.88
C ILE A 30 2.84 1.64 15.62
N MET A 31 2.41 1.65 14.35
CA MET A 31 0.99 1.67 14.00
C MET A 31 0.28 0.37 14.39
N LEU A 32 0.91 -0.79 14.18
CA LEU A 32 0.35 -2.06 14.64
C LEU A 32 0.21 -2.10 16.18
N ASP A 33 1.24 -1.69 16.92
CA ASP A 33 1.17 -1.63 18.39
C ASP A 33 0.05 -0.70 18.87
N ARG A 34 -0.13 0.45 18.22
CA ARG A 34 -1.16 1.42 18.55
C ARG A 34 -2.56 0.86 18.35
N HIS A 35 -2.80 0.14 17.24
CA HIS A 35 -4.15 -0.30 16.86
C HIS A 35 -4.55 -1.69 17.35
N VAL A 36 -3.58 -2.58 17.63
CA VAL A 36 -3.87 -3.95 18.10
C VAL A 36 -3.13 -4.35 19.37
N GLY A 37 -2.12 -3.59 19.80
CA GLY A 37 -1.26 -3.96 20.92
C GLY A 37 -2.00 -4.13 22.25
N ALA A 38 -3.00 -3.28 22.53
CA ALA A 38 -3.80 -3.39 23.74
C ALA A 38 -4.66 -4.67 23.76
N GLU A 39 -5.26 -5.03 22.62
CA GLU A 39 -6.07 -6.25 22.49
C GLU A 39 -5.19 -7.50 22.60
N LEU A 40 -4.01 -7.50 21.99
CA LEU A 40 -3.06 -8.61 22.08
C LEU A 40 -2.53 -8.80 23.51
N ARG A 41 -2.24 -7.71 24.24
CA ARG A 41 -1.82 -7.81 25.64
C ARG A 41 -2.91 -8.44 26.52
N LYS A 42 -4.18 -8.10 26.29
CA LYS A 42 -5.32 -8.74 26.99
C LYS A 42 -5.46 -10.23 26.64
N ALA A 43 -5.15 -10.61 25.40
CA ALA A 43 -5.26 -11.98 24.95
C ALA A 43 -4.10 -12.88 25.42
N MET A 44 -2.96 -12.28 25.82
CA MET A 44 -1.74 -12.97 26.23
C MET A 44 -1.29 -12.55 27.65
N PRO A 45 -2.11 -12.81 28.67
CA PRO A 45 -1.77 -12.43 30.05
C PRO A 45 -0.50 -13.16 30.51
N GLY A 46 0.35 -12.47 31.27
CA GLY A 46 1.61 -13.02 31.77
C GLY A 46 2.80 -13.02 30.78
N LYS A 47 2.59 -12.60 29.52
CA LYS A 47 3.65 -12.53 28.49
C LYS A 47 3.71 -11.11 27.88
N ALA A 48 4.01 -10.11 28.68
CA ALA A 48 3.95 -8.68 28.31
C ALA A 48 4.79 -8.32 27.07
N TRP A 49 5.87 -9.03 26.81
CA TRP A 49 6.76 -8.82 25.67
C TRP A 49 6.25 -9.42 24.34
N LEU A 50 5.45 -10.50 24.42
CA LEU A 50 5.05 -11.29 23.25
C LEU A 50 4.22 -10.49 22.21
N PRO A 51 3.24 -9.64 22.60
CA PRO A 51 2.54 -8.77 21.64
C PRO A 51 3.49 -7.87 20.84
N GLY A 52 4.49 -7.28 21.49
CA GLY A 52 5.49 -6.44 20.83
C GLY A 52 6.40 -7.20 19.85
N VAL A 53 6.75 -8.44 20.18
CA VAL A 53 7.51 -9.33 19.28
C VAL A 53 6.62 -9.72 18.09
N LEU A 54 5.37 -10.09 18.33
CA LEU A 54 4.44 -10.49 17.27
C LEU A 54 4.21 -9.35 16.28
N THR A 55 3.90 -8.14 16.76
CA THR A 55 3.71 -6.97 15.88
C THR A 55 5.00 -6.59 15.17
N GLY A 56 6.15 -6.71 15.80
CA GLY A 56 7.47 -6.48 15.19
C GLY A 56 7.77 -7.48 14.08
N THR A 57 7.56 -8.79 14.34
CA THR A 57 7.75 -9.84 13.34
C THR A 57 6.83 -9.65 12.15
N VAL A 58 5.55 -9.33 12.38
CA VAL A 58 4.59 -9.05 11.32
C VAL A 58 4.99 -7.80 10.53
N ALA A 59 5.40 -6.72 11.22
CA ALA A 59 5.85 -5.50 10.56
C ALA A 59 7.05 -5.77 9.63
N VAL A 60 8.06 -6.50 10.08
CA VAL A 60 9.24 -6.84 9.27
C VAL A 60 8.86 -7.79 8.14
N SER A 61 8.12 -8.87 8.43
CA SER A 61 7.77 -9.89 7.43
C SER A 61 6.92 -9.34 6.27
N LEU A 62 6.10 -8.32 6.53
CA LEU A 62 5.30 -7.68 5.47
C LEU A 62 6.15 -7.06 4.35
N PHE A 63 7.37 -6.62 4.67
CA PHE A 63 8.29 -6.07 3.67
C PHE A 63 8.94 -7.13 2.78
N PHE A 64 8.63 -8.40 3.01
CA PHE A 64 9.10 -9.52 2.20
C PHE A 64 7.97 -10.28 1.51
N VAL A 65 6.70 -9.92 1.70
CA VAL A 65 5.60 -10.61 1.00
C VAL A 65 5.58 -10.25 -0.48
N SER A 66 5.18 -11.21 -1.31
CA SER A 66 4.95 -11.01 -2.74
C SER A 66 3.69 -11.75 -3.18
N MET A 67 3.35 -11.66 -4.45
CA MET A 67 2.29 -12.47 -5.02
C MET A 67 2.61 -13.96 -4.90
N VAL A 68 1.57 -14.79 -4.80
CA VAL A 68 1.70 -16.26 -4.79
C VAL A 68 1.97 -16.73 -6.21
N TYR A 69 3.23 -16.70 -6.58
CA TYR A 69 3.70 -17.15 -7.89
C TYR A 69 4.89 -18.08 -7.70
N PRO A 70 4.79 -19.35 -8.14
CA PRO A 70 5.92 -20.26 -8.11
C PRO A 70 6.84 -19.94 -9.29
N PRO A 71 8.12 -19.75 -9.03
CA PRO A 71 9.10 -19.47 -10.07
C PRO A 71 9.28 -20.62 -11.06
N THR A 72 8.84 -21.81 -10.70
CA THR A 72 9.04 -23.06 -11.47
C THR A 72 7.89 -23.41 -12.40
N GLY A 73 6.80 -22.61 -12.46
CA GLY A 73 5.63 -22.91 -13.27
C GLY A 73 4.85 -24.18 -12.85
N ILE A 74 5.13 -24.70 -11.64
CA ILE A 74 4.62 -26.01 -11.17
C ILE A 74 3.09 -26.07 -11.17
N TYR A 75 2.39 -24.97 -10.86
CA TYR A 75 0.93 -25.01 -10.74
C TYR A 75 0.16 -24.09 -11.69
N LEU A 76 0.83 -23.43 -12.59
CA LEU A 76 0.18 -22.59 -13.60
C LEU A 76 0.89 -22.73 -14.95
N PRO A 77 0.95 -23.93 -15.52
CA PRO A 77 1.59 -24.13 -16.81
C PRO A 77 0.87 -23.27 -17.87
N GLY A 78 1.65 -22.53 -18.65
CA GLY A 78 1.12 -21.68 -19.72
C GLY A 78 0.74 -20.26 -19.30
N ILE A 79 0.72 -19.91 -18.00
CA ILE A 79 0.54 -18.52 -17.59
C ILE A 79 1.90 -17.85 -17.50
N LYS A 80 2.10 -16.87 -18.36
CA LYS A 80 3.30 -16.05 -18.38
C LYS A 80 2.99 -14.69 -17.81
N TYR A 81 3.72 -14.31 -16.77
CA TYR A 81 3.82 -12.93 -16.31
C TYR A 81 5.00 -12.29 -17.01
N LYS A 82 4.77 -11.15 -17.65
CA LYS A 82 5.85 -10.42 -18.31
C LYS A 82 6.84 -9.86 -17.27
N TYR A 83 6.33 -9.48 -16.10
CA TYR A 83 7.13 -8.94 -15.02
C TYR A 83 6.42 -9.05 -13.66
N LEU A 84 6.93 -9.89 -12.77
CA LEU A 84 6.31 -10.10 -11.44
C LEU A 84 6.32 -8.85 -10.57
N GLY A 85 7.31 -7.98 -10.73
CA GLY A 85 7.48 -6.78 -9.94
C GLY A 85 6.30 -5.82 -9.96
N VAL A 86 5.40 -5.88 -10.95
CA VAL A 86 4.24 -4.97 -11.04
C VAL A 86 3.02 -5.44 -10.25
N PHE A 87 3.02 -6.68 -9.77
CA PHE A 87 1.91 -7.28 -9.02
C PHE A 87 2.27 -7.63 -7.58
N THR A 88 3.32 -7.02 -7.03
CA THR A 88 3.81 -7.27 -5.68
C THR A 88 3.62 -6.07 -4.76
N ALA A 89 3.47 -6.33 -3.46
CA ALA A 89 3.54 -5.29 -2.43
C ALA A 89 4.96 -4.70 -2.25
N ASN A 90 6.00 -5.42 -2.69
CA ASN A 90 7.40 -5.10 -2.41
C ASN A 90 8.27 -5.17 -3.68
N PRO A 91 8.28 -4.10 -4.49
CA PRO A 91 9.19 -4.01 -5.63
C PRO A 91 10.61 -3.67 -5.15
N PHE A 92 11.45 -4.67 -4.93
CA PHE A 92 12.80 -4.51 -4.39
C PHE A 92 13.77 -3.71 -5.27
N HIS A 93 13.44 -3.56 -6.55
CA HIS A 93 14.25 -2.85 -7.53
C HIS A 93 14.04 -1.33 -7.56
N ASN A 94 13.12 -0.77 -6.75
CA ASN A 94 12.78 0.65 -6.84
C ASN A 94 13.07 1.40 -5.53
N ALA A 95 14.19 2.11 -5.49
CA ALA A 95 14.64 2.86 -4.33
C ALA A 95 13.67 3.99 -3.92
N THR A 96 13.07 4.70 -4.90
CA THR A 96 12.12 5.80 -4.60
C THR A 96 10.80 5.27 -4.01
N TYR A 97 10.35 4.08 -4.44
CA TYR A 97 9.21 3.42 -3.81
C TYR A 97 9.50 3.08 -2.34
N MET A 98 10.68 2.54 -2.06
CA MET A 98 11.10 2.24 -0.69
C MET A 98 11.24 3.52 0.15
N ALA A 99 11.78 4.59 -0.42
CA ALA A 99 11.97 5.86 0.26
C ALA A 99 10.65 6.56 0.64
N ALA A 100 9.62 6.48 -0.20
CA ALA A 100 8.31 7.06 0.08
C ALA A 100 7.52 6.29 1.15
N ARG A 101 7.82 5.01 1.37
CA ARG A 101 7.03 4.07 2.19
C ARG A 101 6.80 4.51 3.63
N PRO A 102 7.78 5.02 4.40
CA PRO A 102 7.54 5.44 5.78
C PRO A 102 6.50 6.56 5.87
N PHE A 103 6.57 7.52 4.96
CA PHE A 103 5.64 8.64 4.90
C PHE A 103 4.27 8.22 4.40
N ALA A 104 4.21 7.32 3.42
CA ALA A 104 2.96 6.74 2.93
C ALA A 104 2.22 5.96 4.03
N ILE A 105 2.92 5.18 4.85
CA ILE A 105 2.34 4.47 6.00
C ILE A 105 1.76 5.47 6.99
N LEU A 106 2.52 6.48 7.38
CA LEU A 106 2.07 7.49 8.35
C LEU A 106 0.89 8.31 7.81
N ALA A 107 0.93 8.72 6.53
CA ALA A 107 -0.17 9.44 5.90
C ALA A 107 -1.45 8.59 5.80
N PHE A 108 -1.31 7.32 5.42
CA PHE A 108 -2.44 6.37 5.35
C PHE A 108 -3.15 6.24 6.70
N PHE A 109 -2.41 5.96 7.76
CA PHE A 109 -3.00 5.81 9.10
C PHE A 109 -3.62 7.12 9.59
N LYS A 110 -2.93 8.26 9.40
CA LYS A 110 -3.47 9.57 9.80
C LYS A 110 -4.76 9.90 9.07
N TYR A 111 -4.83 9.67 7.77
CA TYR A 111 -6.07 9.88 7.03
C TYR A 111 -7.19 8.95 7.51
N ALA A 112 -6.91 7.66 7.69
CA ALA A 112 -7.89 6.68 8.17
C ALA A 112 -8.40 6.97 9.59
N GLU A 113 -7.55 7.57 10.46
CA GLU A 113 -7.91 8.04 11.80
C GLU A 113 -8.78 9.31 11.75
N LEU A 114 -8.49 10.25 10.84
CA LEU A 114 -9.24 11.50 10.68
C LEU A 114 -10.62 11.29 10.04
N MET A 115 -10.78 10.32 9.14
CA MET A 115 -12.02 10.10 8.40
C MET A 115 -13.29 9.90 9.25
N PRO A 116 -13.29 9.22 10.40
CA PRO A 116 -14.45 9.16 11.26
C PRO A 116 -14.69 10.43 12.10
N LEU A 117 -13.70 11.34 12.18
CA LEU A 117 -13.68 12.47 13.08
C LEU A 117 -13.93 13.81 12.38
N TYR A 118 -13.51 13.96 11.12
CA TYR A 118 -13.44 15.26 10.45
C TYR A 118 -14.79 15.98 10.30
N GLU A 119 -15.90 15.25 10.33
CA GLU A 119 -17.27 15.81 10.23
C GLU A 119 -17.82 16.33 11.57
N GLN A 120 -17.09 16.13 12.69
CA GLN A 120 -17.48 16.64 13.98
C GLN A 120 -17.27 18.16 14.06
N ASP A 121 -18.09 18.82 14.85
CA ASP A 121 -17.99 20.27 15.05
C ASP A 121 -16.59 20.63 15.61
N ASN A 122 -15.94 21.60 14.99
CA ASN A 122 -14.59 22.05 15.34
C ASN A 122 -13.47 20.98 15.27
N ALA A 123 -13.67 19.86 14.57
CA ALA A 123 -12.66 18.81 14.44
C ALA A 123 -11.28 19.34 14.00
N HIS A 124 -11.24 20.31 13.07
CA HIS A 124 -9.99 20.94 12.61
C HIS A 124 -9.22 21.68 13.72
N LYS A 125 -9.90 22.15 14.78
CA LYS A 125 -9.26 22.78 15.95
C LYS A 125 -8.83 21.72 16.96
N GLU A 126 -9.71 20.76 17.25
CA GLU A 126 -9.47 19.72 18.23
C GLU A 126 -8.36 18.75 17.78
N TYR A 127 -8.38 18.35 16.50
CA TYR A 127 -7.39 17.46 15.92
C TYR A 127 -6.39 18.18 15.01
N GLY A 128 -6.18 19.48 15.17
CA GLY A 128 -5.35 20.32 14.29
C GLY A 128 -3.93 19.76 14.08
N ARG A 129 -3.33 19.18 15.13
CA ARG A 129 -2.04 18.50 15.03
C ARG A 129 -2.08 17.32 14.04
N ASP A 130 -3.17 16.52 14.05
CA ASP A 130 -3.30 15.37 13.18
C ASP A 130 -3.52 15.78 11.72
N TYR A 131 -4.23 16.89 11.48
CA TYR A 131 -4.37 17.51 10.15
C TYR A 131 -3.01 17.95 9.60
N ILE A 132 -2.21 18.64 10.42
CA ILE A 132 -0.85 19.07 10.02
C ILE A 132 0.05 17.87 9.76
N LEU A 133 0.06 16.88 10.65
CA LEU A 133 0.86 15.66 10.47
C LEU A 133 0.47 14.90 9.21
N PHE A 134 -0.83 14.78 8.93
CA PHE A 134 -1.30 14.18 7.68
C PHE A 134 -0.76 14.92 6.46
N SER A 135 -0.90 16.26 6.44
CA SER A 135 -0.41 17.11 5.33
C SER A 135 1.09 16.94 5.12
N VAL A 136 1.88 16.99 6.20
CA VAL A 136 3.35 16.84 6.14
C VAL A 136 3.74 15.44 5.64
N TYR A 137 3.14 14.38 6.17
CA TYR A 137 3.47 13.02 5.74
C TYR A 137 3.09 12.79 4.28
N LEU A 138 1.95 13.31 3.83
CA LEU A 138 1.54 13.19 2.44
C LEU A 138 2.48 13.95 1.50
N LEU A 139 2.89 15.16 1.88
CA LEU A 139 3.90 15.95 1.13
C LEU A 139 5.21 15.19 1.01
N LEU A 140 5.77 14.68 2.12
CA LEU A 140 7.03 13.92 2.10
C LEU A 140 6.94 12.64 1.27
N ALA A 141 5.79 11.94 1.30
CA ALA A 141 5.56 10.79 0.43
C ALA A 141 5.57 11.20 -1.05
N THR A 142 4.98 12.35 -1.38
CA THR A 142 4.90 12.89 -2.75
C THR A 142 6.27 13.29 -3.28
N MET A 143 7.04 14.01 -2.46
CA MET A 143 8.41 14.42 -2.81
C MET A 143 9.32 13.22 -3.11
N ALA A 144 9.14 12.10 -2.39
CA ALA A 144 9.92 10.89 -2.64
C ALA A 144 9.42 10.11 -3.87
N LYS A 145 8.09 9.92 -4.00
CA LYS A 145 7.42 9.28 -5.14
C LYS A 145 5.91 9.55 -5.10
N PRO A 146 5.32 10.20 -6.11
CA PRO A 146 3.91 10.63 -6.09
C PRO A 146 2.89 9.49 -6.21
N SER A 147 3.32 8.26 -6.51
CA SER A 147 2.42 7.15 -6.85
C SER A 147 1.39 6.81 -5.77
N PHE A 148 1.79 6.81 -4.49
CA PHE A 148 0.85 6.62 -3.37
C PHE A 148 -0.13 7.79 -3.25
N THR A 149 0.38 8.99 -3.40
CA THR A 149 -0.40 10.23 -3.26
C THR A 149 -1.52 10.30 -4.29
N ILE A 150 -1.23 9.98 -5.55
CA ILE A 150 -2.23 9.98 -6.63
C ILE A 150 -3.40 9.04 -6.28
N VAL A 151 -3.09 7.85 -5.77
CA VAL A 151 -4.11 6.87 -5.33
C VAL A 151 -4.88 7.38 -4.12
N LEU A 152 -4.19 7.93 -3.11
CA LEU A 152 -4.84 8.44 -1.90
C LEU A 152 -5.75 9.61 -2.23
N VAL A 153 -5.29 10.57 -3.05
CA VAL A 153 -6.08 11.73 -3.50
C VAL A 153 -7.33 11.27 -4.26
N GLY A 154 -7.20 10.28 -5.15
CA GLY A 154 -8.33 9.73 -5.88
C GLY A 154 -9.36 9.07 -4.94
N ALA A 155 -8.92 8.22 -4.03
CA ALA A 155 -9.79 7.58 -3.04
C ALA A 155 -10.42 8.60 -2.08
N ALA A 156 -9.62 9.51 -1.54
CA ALA A 156 -10.08 10.56 -0.64
C ALA A 156 -11.09 11.50 -1.31
N GLY A 157 -10.80 11.93 -2.54
CA GLY A 157 -11.67 12.82 -3.30
C GLY A 157 -13.06 12.22 -3.52
N ILE A 158 -13.12 10.96 -3.99
CA ILE A 158 -14.41 10.27 -4.18
C ILE A 158 -15.15 10.12 -2.85
N LEU A 159 -14.47 9.73 -1.78
CA LEU A 159 -15.10 9.55 -0.47
C LEU A 159 -15.62 10.88 0.11
N MET A 160 -14.82 11.93 0.04
CA MET A 160 -15.20 13.27 0.53
C MET A 160 -16.39 13.83 -0.27
N LEU A 161 -16.37 13.71 -1.59
CA LEU A 161 -17.47 14.11 -2.45
C LEU A 161 -18.73 13.30 -2.13
N TRP A 162 -18.62 11.98 -2.09
CA TRP A 162 -19.76 11.11 -1.75
C TRP A 162 -20.38 11.47 -0.39
N ARG A 163 -19.56 11.68 0.63
CA ARG A 163 -20.04 12.08 1.98
C ARG A 163 -20.69 13.47 1.95
N MET A 164 -20.11 14.40 1.21
CA MET A 164 -20.66 15.75 1.05
C MET A 164 -22.07 15.73 0.40
N PHE A 165 -22.25 14.98 -0.67
CA PHE A 165 -23.57 14.80 -1.28
C PHE A 165 -24.54 14.04 -0.36
N HIS A 166 -24.08 12.98 0.29
CA HIS A 166 -24.92 12.20 1.20
C HIS A 166 -25.39 13.00 2.42
N SER A 167 -24.54 13.87 2.96
CA SER A 167 -24.89 14.80 4.05
C SER A 167 -25.72 16.01 3.61
N LYS A 168 -26.05 16.11 2.31
CA LYS A 168 -26.68 17.31 1.72
C LYS A 168 -25.88 18.59 2.05
N PHE A 169 -24.56 18.52 1.87
CA PHE A 169 -23.60 19.61 2.09
C PHE A 169 -23.46 20.11 3.54
N ARG A 170 -24.04 19.42 4.53
CA ARG A 170 -23.89 19.80 5.95
C ARG A 170 -22.45 19.73 6.43
N ASN A 171 -21.64 18.84 5.84
CA ASN A 171 -20.21 18.70 6.14
C ASN A 171 -19.29 19.48 5.17
N PHE A 172 -19.81 20.50 4.49
CA PHE A 172 -19.03 21.25 3.49
C PHE A 172 -17.77 21.89 4.10
N MET A 173 -17.91 22.67 5.19
CA MET A 173 -16.74 23.29 5.85
C MET A 173 -15.75 22.28 6.44
N PRO A 174 -16.16 21.23 7.15
CA PRO A 174 -15.27 20.13 7.52
C PRO A 174 -14.51 19.52 6.33
N THR A 175 -15.18 19.33 5.19
CA THR A 175 -14.57 18.82 3.97
C THR A 175 -13.52 19.78 3.42
N ILE A 176 -13.79 21.09 3.42
CA ILE A 176 -12.80 22.11 3.01
C ILE A 176 -11.57 22.08 3.93
N TRP A 177 -11.75 22.03 5.25
CA TRP A 177 -10.61 21.96 6.18
C TRP A 177 -9.73 20.73 5.95
N LEU A 178 -10.33 19.57 5.70
CA LEU A 178 -9.56 18.37 5.33
C LEU A 178 -8.92 18.53 3.95
N GLY A 179 -9.63 19.16 3.00
CA GLY A 179 -9.11 19.46 1.65
C GLY A 179 -7.88 20.38 1.65
N VAL A 180 -7.83 21.36 2.55
CA VAL A 180 -6.66 22.25 2.71
C VAL A 180 -5.37 21.48 2.99
N CYS A 181 -5.44 20.33 3.68
CA CYS A 181 -4.27 19.51 3.97
C CYS A 181 -3.59 18.94 2.71
N PHE A 182 -4.30 18.90 1.57
CA PHE A 182 -3.75 18.45 0.30
C PHE A 182 -3.03 19.55 -0.50
N LEU A 183 -3.20 20.82 -0.14
CA LEU A 183 -2.63 21.94 -0.92
C LEU A 183 -1.10 21.89 -1.05
N PRO A 184 -0.30 21.62 0.01
CA PRO A 184 1.16 21.51 -0.14
C PRO A 184 1.55 20.39 -1.12
N THR A 185 0.85 19.28 -1.05
CA THR A 185 1.03 18.13 -1.94
C THR A 185 0.68 18.47 -3.40
N PHE A 186 -0.40 19.19 -3.64
CA PHE A 186 -0.75 19.63 -5.00
C PHE A 186 0.28 20.62 -5.56
N ALA A 187 0.83 21.51 -4.74
CA ALA A 187 1.90 22.40 -5.16
C ALA A 187 3.16 21.64 -5.59
N ASP A 188 3.54 20.60 -4.83
CA ASP A 188 4.67 19.73 -5.18
C ASP A 188 4.38 18.89 -6.44
N LEU A 189 3.19 18.33 -6.59
CA LEU A 189 2.79 17.62 -7.81
C LEU A 189 2.87 18.51 -9.05
N LEU A 190 2.41 19.75 -8.97
CA LEU A 190 2.51 20.72 -10.08
C LEU A 190 3.96 21.06 -10.41
N TYR A 191 4.81 21.19 -9.39
CA TYR A 191 6.24 21.41 -9.58
C TYR A 191 6.91 20.23 -10.27
N GLN A 192 6.67 19.01 -9.80
CA GLN A 192 7.22 17.78 -10.39
C GLN A 192 6.71 17.58 -11.83
N PHE A 193 5.42 17.85 -12.07
CA PHE A 193 4.83 17.72 -13.40
C PHE A 193 5.54 18.59 -14.43
N ARG A 194 5.86 19.84 -14.09
CA ARG A 194 6.59 20.76 -14.99
C ARG A 194 8.01 20.29 -15.29
N GLY A 195 8.65 19.55 -14.38
CA GLY A 195 10.02 19.04 -14.58
C GLY A 195 10.09 17.70 -15.30
N VAL A 196 9.10 16.83 -15.11
CA VAL A 196 9.13 15.44 -15.61
C VAL A 196 8.39 15.27 -16.94
N PHE A 197 7.30 16.01 -17.14
CA PHE A 197 6.46 15.90 -18.34
C PHE A 197 6.73 17.05 -19.32
N VAL A 198 8.02 17.36 -19.59
CA VAL A 198 8.37 18.22 -20.70
C VAL A 198 8.17 17.42 -21.98
N PRO A 199 7.27 17.83 -22.90
CA PRO A 199 7.10 17.13 -24.17
C PRO A 199 8.43 17.17 -24.93
N GLN A 200 8.95 16.01 -25.30
CA GLN A 200 10.04 15.97 -26.28
C GLN A 200 9.44 16.28 -27.67
N GLU A 201 10.15 17.07 -28.47
CA GLU A 201 9.69 17.44 -29.80
C GLU A 201 9.26 16.21 -30.62
N GLY A 202 8.02 16.22 -31.11
CA GLY A 202 7.46 15.15 -31.94
C GLY A 202 6.83 13.97 -31.19
N GLN A 203 6.72 14.00 -29.85
CA GLN A 203 6.07 12.93 -29.10
C GLN A 203 4.75 13.40 -28.46
N GLU A 204 3.68 12.65 -28.68
CA GLU A 204 2.42 12.84 -27.93
C GLU A 204 2.65 12.41 -26.48
N GLY A 205 2.43 13.32 -25.54
CA GLY A 205 2.40 13.04 -24.09
C GLY A 205 0.98 13.08 -23.58
N GLY A 206 0.77 12.56 -22.37
CA GLY A 206 -0.52 12.66 -21.66
C GLY A 206 -0.98 11.34 -21.06
N ILE A 207 -2.22 11.36 -20.53
CA ILE A 207 -2.84 10.18 -19.92
C ILE A 207 -3.97 9.70 -20.83
N GLY A 208 -3.95 8.40 -21.13
CA GLY A 208 -5.01 7.71 -21.86
C GLY A 208 -5.92 6.94 -20.91
N PHE A 209 -7.15 6.67 -21.36
CA PHE A 209 -8.14 5.87 -20.65
C PHE A 209 -8.59 4.70 -21.53
N THR A 210 -8.37 3.49 -21.06
CA THR A 210 -8.84 2.25 -21.72
C THR A 210 -8.78 1.10 -20.72
N LEU A 211 -9.76 0.19 -20.75
CA LEU A 211 -9.80 -0.95 -19.85
C LEU A 211 -8.71 -1.95 -20.17
N GLY A 212 -7.79 -2.16 -19.25
CA GLY A 212 -6.77 -3.20 -19.29
C GLY A 212 -5.65 -2.99 -20.32
N HIS A 213 -5.53 -1.82 -20.95
CA HIS A 213 -4.61 -1.58 -22.06
C HIS A 213 -3.17 -2.07 -21.80
N VAL A 214 -2.56 -1.57 -20.74
CA VAL A 214 -1.19 -1.99 -20.37
C VAL A 214 -1.21 -3.22 -19.46
N TRP A 215 -2.16 -3.30 -18.54
CA TRP A 215 -2.28 -4.43 -17.62
C TRP A 215 -2.27 -5.78 -18.31
N LEU A 216 -3.10 -5.94 -19.36
CA LEU A 216 -3.26 -7.20 -20.07
C LEU A 216 -2.01 -7.60 -20.88
N GLN A 217 -1.11 -6.68 -21.15
CA GLN A 217 0.21 -6.98 -21.73
C GLN A 217 1.14 -7.66 -20.72
N TYR A 218 0.94 -7.41 -19.42
CA TYR A 218 1.72 -8.02 -18.34
C TYR A 218 1.10 -9.32 -17.84
N CYS A 219 -0.21 -9.40 -17.77
CA CYS A 219 -0.94 -10.61 -17.44
C CYS A 219 -2.34 -10.60 -18.07
N SER A 220 -2.61 -11.50 -18.99
CA SER A 220 -3.90 -11.61 -19.69
C SER A 220 -5.02 -12.18 -18.81
N ASN A 221 -4.69 -12.93 -17.75
CA ASN A 221 -5.67 -13.54 -16.85
C ASN A 221 -5.89 -12.64 -15.62
N LEU A 222 -6.81 -11.68 -15.74
CA LEU A 222 -7.11 -10.70 -14.70
C LEU A 222 -7.55 -11.31 -13.35
N PRO A 223 -8.53 -12.25 -13.28
CA PRO A 223 -8.93 -12.87 -12.02
C PRO A 223 -7.79 -13.56 -11.31
N LEU A 224 -6.94 -14.25 -12.07
CA LEU A 224 -5.79 -14.94 -11.53
C LEU A 224 -4.72 -13.96 -11.03
N ALA A 225 -4.41 -12.90 -11.78
CA ALA A 225 -3.46 -11.86 -11.35
C ALA A 225 -3.88 -11.23 -10.01
N ILE A 226 -5.17 -10.91 -9.87
CA ILE A 226 -5.74 -10.40 -8.61
C ILE A 226 -5.63 -11.46 -7.50
N GLY A 227 -6.08 -12.69 -7.76
CA GLY A 227 -6.06 -13.76 -6.76
C GLY A 227 -4.67 -14.08 -6.24
N LEU A 228 -3.67 -14.11 -7.12
CA LEU A 228 -2.28 -14.36 -6.72
C LEU A 228 -1.64 -13.16 -6.00
N ALA A 229 -2.02 -11.93 -6.35
CA ALA A 229 -1.46 -10.73 -5.73
C ALA A 229 -2.03 -10.48 -4.32
N VAL A 230 -3.34 -10.68 -4.11
CA VAL A 230 -4.05 -10.34 -2.87
C VAL A 230 -4.88 -11.49 -2.30
N GLY A 231 -4.49 -12.74 -2.54
CA GLY A 231 -5.21 -13.93 -2.08
C GLY A 231 -5.41 -13.97 -0.56
N PHE A 232 -4.38 -13.66 0.22
CA PHE A 232 -4.49 -13.53 1.67
C PHE A 232 -5.44 -12.39 2.09
N PRO A 233 -5.30 -11.14 1.63
CA PRO A 233 -6.27 -10.09 1.93
C PRO A 233 -7.72 -10.46 1.57
N ILE A 234 -7.95 -11.09 0.41
CA ILE A 234 -9.28 -11.55 -0.01
C ILE A 234 -9.81 -12.61 0.96
N LEU A 235 -9.00 -13.57 1.36
CA LEU A 235 -9.41 -14.59 2.33
C LEU A 235 -9.82 -13.96 3.67
N VAL A 236 -9.03 -12.99 4.17
CA VAL A 236 -9.38 -12.25 5.38
C VAL A 236 -10.69 -11.49 5.20
N LEU A 237 -10.89 -10.85 4.04
CA LEU A 237 -12.13 -10.14 3.71
C LEU A 237 -13.35 -11.07 3.76
N LEU A 238 -13.27 -12.22 3.11
CA LEU A 238 -14.38 -13.17 3.07
C LEU A 238 -14.74 -13.73 4.44
N LEU A 239 -13.73 -14.00 5.28
CA LEU A 239 -13.95 -14.54 6.62
C LEU A 239 -14.32 -13.49 7.68
N ASN A 240 -13.97 -12.21 7.45
CA ASN A 240 -14.17 -11.12 8.40
C ASN A 240 -14.87 -9.91 7.76
N TYR A 241 -15.74 -10.11 6.78
CA TYR A 241 -16.36 -9.01 6.00
C TYR A 241 -17.07 -7.96 6.85
N LYS A 242 -17.59 -8.33 8.04
CA LYS A 242 -18.25 -7.41 8.96
C LYS A 242 -17.30 -6.32 9.50
N GLU A 243 -16.00 -6.59 9.50
CA GLU A 243 -15.00 -5.61 9.95
C GLU A 243 -14.87 -4.42 8.98
N LEU A 244 -15.27 -4.56 7.71
CA LEU A 244 -15.34 -3.40 6.79
C LEU A 244 -16.26 -2.29 7.29
N CYS A 245 -17.34 -2.64 7.99
CA CYS A 245 -18.26 -1.64 8.55
C CYS A 245 -17.76 -1.07 9.88
N ARG A 246 -16.97 -1.84 10.64
CA ARG A 246 -16.58 -1.54 12.02
C ARG A 246 -15.24 -0.81 12.12
N ASP A 247 -14.31 -1.13 11.23
CA ASP A 247 -12.94 -0.63 11.27
C ASP A 247 -12.67 0.32 10.09
N SER A 248 -12.41 1.59 10.40
CA SER A 248 -12.15 2.64 9.40
C SER A 248 -10.84 2.38 8.64
N ILE A 249 -9.80 1.86 9.31
CA ILE A 249 -8.50 1.57 8.72
C ILE A 249 -8.63 0.41 7.74
N TYR A 250 -9.31 -0.67 8.15
CA TYR A 250 -9.55 -1.82 7.29
C TYR A 250 -10.39 -1.45 6.07
N ARG A 251 -11.47 -0.68 6.27
CA ARG A 251 -12.28 -0.17 5.16
C ARG A 251 -11.46 0.70 4.22
N PHE A 252 -10.65 1.62 4.74
CA PHE A 252 -9.84 2.51 3.94
C PHE A 252 -8.74 1.75 3.17
N SER A 253 -8.17 0.69 3.72
CA SER A 253 -7.20 -0.15 3.01
C SER A 253 -7.80 -0.76 1.72
N TRP A 254 -9.06 -1.20 1.76
CA TRP A 254 -9.76 -1.70 0.59
C TRP A 254 -10.18 -0.60 -0.39
N GLN A 255 -10.46 0.60 0.09
CA GLN A 255 -10.74 1.77 -0.75
C GLN A 255 -9.49 2.21 -1.52
N ILE A 256 -8.33 2.23 -0.86
CA ILE A 256 -7.03 2.46 -1.50
C ILE A 256 -6.72 1.37 -2.52
N TYR A 257 -6.93 0.09 -2.16
CA TYR A 257 -6.74 -1.01 -3.10
C TYR A 257 -7.64 -0.87 -4.33
N GLY A 258 -8.94 -0.64 -4.14
CA GLY A 258 -9.89 -0.48 -5.24
C GLY A 258 -9.55 0.70 -6.16
N MET A 259 -9.18 1.86 -5.59
CA MET A 259 -8.76 3.02 -6.38
C MET A 259 -7.48 2.74 -7.15
N SER A 260 -6.49 2.14 -6.51
CA SER A 260 -5.21 1.82 -7.14
C SER A 260 -5.37 0.81 -8.27
N PHE A 261 -6.25 -0.19 -8.10
CA PHE A 261 -6.62 -1.13 -9.14
C PHE A 261 -7.28 -0.43 -10.32
N LEU A 262 -8.29 0.42 -10.07
CA LEU A 262 -8.97 1.16 -11.13
C LEU A 262 -7.99 2.03 -11.92
N MET A 263 -7.09 2.73 -11.23
CA MET A 263 -6.09 3.57 -11.91
C MET A 263 -5.14 2.72 -12.76
N ALA A 264 -4.59 1.63 -12.23
CA ALA A 264 -3.67 0.78 -12.98
C ALA A 264 -4.36 0.03 -14.13
N PHE A 265 -5.64 -0.31 -13.99
CA PHE A 265 -6.41 -1.03 -15.00
C PHE A 265 -6.94 -0.11 -16.10
N CYS A 266 -7.28 1.14 -15.75
CA CYS A 266 -7.96 2.05 -16.70
C CYS A 266 -7.07 3.13 -17.28
N LEU A 267 -5.94 3.49 -16.61
CA LEU A 267 -5.10 4.60 -17.03
C LEU A 267 -3.75 4.11 -17.57
N TYR A 268 -3.24 4.83 -18.56
CA TYR A 268 -1.89 4.60 -19.10
C TYR A 268 -1.28 5.93 -19.55
N GLU A 269 0.06 5.97 -19.60
CA GLU A 269 0.80 7.10 -20.18
C GLU A 269 0.84 6.96 -21.71
N LYS A 270 0.55 8.02 -22.44
CA LYS A 270 0.69 8.04 -23.91
C LYS A 270 2.15 8.25 -24.30
N GLY A 271 2.53 7.74 -25.47
CA GLY A 271 3.85 7.93 -26.05
C GLY A 271 4.87 6.87 -25.66
N PHE A 272 6.15 7.22 -25.61
CA PHE A 272 7.25 6.24 -25.43
C PHE A 272 7.24 5.48 -24.10
N ARG A 273 6.56 6.02 -23.09
CA ARG A 273 6.44 5.40 -21.74
C ARG A 273 5.16 4.58 -21.56
N GLU A 274 4.39 4.36 -22.63
CA GLU A 274 3.11 3.67 -22.56
C GLU A 274 3.22 2.30 -21.89
N MET A 275 4.24 1.53 -22.26
CA MET A 275 4.47 0.18 -21.76
C MET A 275 5.23 0.11 -20.41
N ASP A 276 5.64 1.25 -19.85
CA ASP A 276 6.32 1.29 -18.53
C ASP A 276 5.39 0.91 -17.38
N PHE A 277 4.10 0.89 -17.63
CA PHE A 277 3.06 0.58 -16.65
C PHE A 277 3.17 1.42 -15.36
N ASN A 278 3.40 2.71 -15.51
CA ASN A 278 3.68 3.59 -14.37
C ASN A 278 2.54 3.69 -13.34
N PHE A 279 1.28 3.48 -13.74
CA PHE A 279 0.17 3.40 -12.81
C PHE A 279 0.19 2.16 -11.91
N SER A 280 0.99 1.13 -12.25
CA SER A 280 1.18 -0.04 -11.37
C SER A 280 1.90 0.31 -10.05
N TRP A 281 2.70 1.38 -10.01
CA TRP A 281 3.34 1.83 -8.78
C TRP A 281 2.32 2.21 -7.70
N GLY A 282 1.20 2.82 -8.10
CA GLY A 282 0.07 3.06 -7.21
C GLY A 282 -0.61 1.76 -6.78
N TYR A 283 -0.75 0.80 -7.69
CA TYR A 283 -1.36 -0.50 -7.41
C TYR A 283 -0.55 -1.33 -6.41
N MET A 284 0.78 -1.29 -6.47
CA MET A 284 1.65 -1.93 -5.47
C MET A 284 1.42 -1.37 -4.06
N TYR A 285 1.21 -0.05 -3.92
CA TYR A 285 0.79 0.55 -2.65
C TYR A 285 -0.60 0.06 -2.22
N GLY A 286 -1.53 -0.08 -3.16
CA GLY A 286 -2.85 -0.65 -2.88
C GLY A 286 -2.76 -2.08 -2.34
N ILE A 287 -1.94 -2.93 -2.95
CA ILE A 287 -1.64 -4.28 -2.46
C ILE A 287 -1.05 -4.20 -1.04
N PHE A 288 -0.01 -3.37 -0.84
CA PHE A 288 0.64 -3.22 0.46
C PHE A 288 -0.36 -2.86 1.57
N PHE A 289 -1.21 -1.86 1.34
CA PHE A 289 -2.20 -1.45 2.34
C PHE A 289 -3.34 -2.46 2.53
N ALA A 290 -3.72 -3.22 1.50
CA ALA A 290 -4.65 -4.34 1.65
C ALA A 290 -4.08 -5.40 2.61
N PHE A 291 -2.78 -5.71 2.51
CA PHE A 291 -2.09 -6.59 3.47
C PHE A 291 -2.04 -5.99 4.87
N VAL A 292 -1.73 -4.70 5.01
CA VAL A 292 -1.74 -4.00 6.32
C VAL A 292 -3.10 -4.12 6.99
N GLY A 293 -4.18 -3.79 6.27
CA GLY A 293 -5.54 -3.89 6.80
C GLY A 293 -5.93 -5.32 7.18
N ALA A 294 -5.60 -6.29 6.32
CA ALA A 294 -5.86 -7.70 6.57
C ALA A 294 -5.10 -8.22 7.81
N LEU A 295 -3.85 -7.82 7.99
CA LEU A 295 -3.05 -8.20 9.16
C LEU A 295 -3.60 -7.60 10.46
N LEU A 296 -4.07 -6.35 10.45
CA LEU A 296 -4.74 -5.75 11.61
C LEU A 296 -5.96 -6.59 12.03
N VAL A 297 -6.81 -6.97 11.09
CA VAL A 297 -7.99 -7.80 11.35
C VAL A 297 -7.58 -9.19 11.83
N LEU A 298 -6.60 -9.83 11.19
CA LEU A 298 -6.13 -11.15 11.56
C LEU A 298 -5.49 -11.20 12.95
N LEU A 299 -4.69 -10.21 13.32
CA LEU A 299 -4.10 -10.08 14.66
C LEU A 299 -5.19 -9.98 15.74
N ARG A 300 -6.22 -9.15 15.51
CA ARG A 300 -7.39 -9.07 16.40
C ARG A 300 -8.16 -10.39 16.46
N ALA A 301 -8.41 -11.01 15.31
CA ALA A 301 -9.10 -12.30 15.26
C ALA A 301 -8.33 -13.39 16.00
N THR A 302 -6.99 -13.39 15.91
CA THR A 302 -6.11 -14.31 16.63
C THR A 302 -6.21 -14.08 18.15
N GLY A 303 -6.19 -12.82 18.59
CA GLY A 303 -6.37 -12.47 20.00
C GLY A 303 -7.75 -12.86 20.58
N LYS A 304 -8.79 -12.89 19.74
CA LYS A 304 -10.18 -13.24 20.13
C LYS A 304 -10.54 -14.71 19.88
N ALA A 305 -9.58 -15.54 19.48
CA ALA A 305 -9.82 -16.94 19.11
C ALA A 305 -9.94 -17.85 20.36
N ASP A 306 -11.15 -17.92 20.95
CA ASP A 306 -11.51 -18.70 22.14
C ASP A 306 -11.93 -20.14 21.83
N THR A 307 -12.47 -20.40 20.62
CA THR A 307 -12.96 -21.73 20.21
C THR A 307 -12.04 -22.40 19.21
N LYS A 308 -12.10 -23.76 19.11
CA LYS A 308 -11.36 -24.54 18.10
C LYS A 308 -11.66 -24.04 16.68
N LYS A 309 -12.94 -23.69 16.38
CA LYS A 309 -13.35 -23.17 15.07
C LYS A 309 -12.66 -21.83 14.77
N LYS A 310 -12.67 -20.86 15.69
CA LYS A 310 -12.01 -19.55 15.49
C LYS A 310 -10.50 -19.71 15.35
N LYS A 311 -9.88 -20.59 16.15
CA LYS A 311 -8.44 -20.90 16.01
C LYS A 311 -8.12 -21.50 14.65
N GLY A 312 -8.95 -22.44 14.15
CA GLY A 312 -8.80 -23.01 12.81
C GLY A 312 -8.92 -21.98 11.71
N LEU A 313 -9.93 -21.06 11.80
CA LEU A 313 -10.10 -19.99 10.82
C LEU A 313 -8.92 -18.99 10.85
N ALA A 314 -8.39 -18.66 12.01
CA ALA A 314 -7.20 -17.83 12.12
C ALA A 314 -5.96 -18.53 11.53
N ALA A 315 -5.80 -19.84 11.80
CA ALA A 315 -4.68 -20.63 11.28
C ALA A 315 -4.66 -20.68 9.74
N ILE A 316 -5.82 -20.88 9.10
CA ILE A 316 -5.92 -20.88 7.63
C ILE A 316 -5.50 -19.51 7.06
N GLN A 317 -5.90 -18.40 7.68
CA GLN A 317 -5.51 -17.06 7.27
C GLN A 317 -4.00 -16.83 7.45
N TRP A 318 -3.42 -17.30 8.56
CA TRP A 318 -1.97 -17.25 8.77
C TRP A 318 -1.19 -18.10 7.75
N LEU A 319 -1.70 -19.29 7.39
CA LEU A 319 -1.10 -20.12 6.34
C LEU A 319 -1.10 -19.41 4.99
N ALA A 320 -2.20 -18.75 4.62
CA ALA A 320 -2.28 -17.94 3.40
C ALA A 320 -1.26 -16.78 3.43
N TYR A 321 -1.13 -16.08 4.56
CA TYR A 321 -0.11 -15.03 4.72
C TYR A 321 1.31 -15.58 4.58
N LEU A 322 1.60 -16.69 5.28
CA LEU A 322 2.92 -17.34 5.22
C LEU A 322 3.26 -17.80 3.80
N TRP A 323 2.28 -18.22 3.02
CA TRP A 323 2.51 -18.58 1.62
C TRP A 323 2.95 -17.38 0.77
N HIS A 324 2.32 -16.23 0.94
CA HIS A 324 2.79 -14.98 0.34
C HIS A 324 4.19 -14.58 0.82
N LEU A 325 4.50 -14.81 2.09
CA LEU A 325 5.82 -14.52 2.65
C LEU A 325 6.90 -15.44 2.05
N VAL A 326 6.63 -16.76 1.97
CA VAL A 326 7.56 -17.73 1.35
C VAL A 326 7.84 -17.38 -0.10
N CYS A 327 6.80 -17.07 -0.88
CA CYS A 327 6.95 -16.63 -2.27
C CYS A 327 7.75 -15.32 -2.37
N GLY A 328 7.53 -14.39 -1.44
CA GLY A 328 8.23 -13.12 -1.40
C GLY A 328 9.70 -13.26 -0.99
N LEU A 329 10.02 -14.12 -0.03
CA LEU A 329 11.41 -14.43 0.33
C LEU A 329 12.15 -15.10 -0.84
N TYR A 330 11.47 -15.99 -1.57
CA TYR A 330 12.03 -16.58 -2.78
C TYR A 330 12.28 -15.53 -3.87
N TYR A 331 11.31 -14.63 -4.09
CA TYR A 331 11.46 -13.50 -5.00
C TYR A 331 12.65 -12.60 -4.60
N PHE A 332 12.75 -12.25 -3.30
CA PHE A 332 13.87 -11.47 -2.77
C PHE A 332 15.21 -12.16 -2.94
N TRP A 333 15.28 -13.47 -2.67
CA TRP A 333 16.48 -14.26 -2.86
C TRP A 333 16.93 -14.27 -4.32
N GLY A 334 16.01 -14.50 -5.25
CA GLY A 334 16.30 -14.44 -6.68
C GLY A 334 16.81 -13.06 -7.10
N PHE A 335 16.23 -11.98 -6.57
CA PHE A 335 16.71 -10.62 -6.82
C PHE A 335 18.15 -10.42 -6.35
N LEU A 336 18.52 -10.94 -5.18
CA LEU A 336 19.91 -10.90 -4.68
C LEU A 336 20.88 -11.71 -5.56
N GLN A 337 20.40 -12.76 -6.23
CA GLN A 337 21.20 -13.54 -7.17
C GLN A 337 21.32 -12.87 -8.56
N GLY A 338 20.74 -11.69 -8.75
CA GLY A 338 20.73 -11.00 -10.03
C GLY A 338 19.74 -11.57 -11.04
N ALA A 339 18.77 -12.37 -10.61
CA ALA A 339 17.72 -12.86 -11.50
C ALA A 339 16.85 -11.70 -11.97
N MET A 340 16.65 -11.59 -13.28
CA MET A 340 15.67 -10.69 -13.86
C MET A 340 14.30 -11.36 -13.89
N TYR A 341 13.28 -10.66 -13.40
CA TYR A 341 11.91 -11.16 -13.33
C TYR A 341 11.11 -10.69 -14.54
N TYR A 342 11.34 -11.37 -15.65
CA TYR A 342 10.57 -11.19 -16.88
C TYR A 342 9.62 -12.36 -17.10
#